data_801184e2c9c7a52f82407561237757cb
#
_entry.id   801184e2c9c7a52f82407561237757cb
#
_cell.length_a   1.000
_cell.length_b   1.000
_cell.length_c   1.000
_cell.angle_alpha   90.00
_cell.angle_beta   90.00
_cell.angle_gamma   90.00
#
_symmetry.space_group_name_H-M   'P 1'
#
loop_
_entity.id
_entity.type
_entity.pdbx_description
1 polymer ?
#
loop_
_entity_poly.entity_id
_entity_poly.type
_entity_poly.pdbx_seq_one_letter_code
_entity_poly.pdbx_strand_id
1 'polypeptide(L)'
;MKQLKLVRVTEHNGATFGVLCIDDAPSFLTLEDAWRDNETKISCIPIGRYKVVRHKSPRYGTVYKVLDVPEREHILIHAGNTHKDTQGCILLGMQYGKLGPDSAILASRSAFLQFMELMQDTPEAQLIIIDAYGGGRVH
;
A
#
# COMPACT_ATOMS: atom_id res chain seq x y z
N MET A 1 17.73 -6.96 6.97
CA MET A 1 16.70 -6.53 5.99
C MET A 1 15.46 -6.09 6.74
N LYS A 2 14.94 -4.91 6.43
CA LYS A 2 13.70 -4.45 7.05
C LYS A 2 12.52 -5.31 6.64
N GLN A 3 11.57 -5.47 7.56
CA GLN A 3 10.32 -6.17 7.31
C GLN A 3 9.18 -5.16 7.28
N LEU A 4 8.42 -5.20 6.21
CA LEU A 4 7.21 -4.40 6.08
C LEU A 4 6.01 -5.34 6.24
N LYS A 5 5.06 -4.92 7.06
CA LYS A 5 3.81 -5.67 7.23
C LYS A 5 2.65 -4.73 7.01
N LEU A 6 1.83 -5.03 6.01
CA LEU A 6 0.60 -4.29 5.76
C LEU A 6 -0.56 -5.08 6.35
N VAL A 7 -1.21 -4.51 7.36
CA VAL A 7 -2.36 -5.11 8.01
C VAL A 7 -3.60 -4.40 7.47
N ARG A 8 -4.38 -5.08 6.65
CA ARG A 8 -5.64 -4.53 6.12
C ARG A 8 -6.72 -4.63 7.17
N VAL A 9 -7.38 -3.52 7.45
CA VAL A 9 -8.33 -3.41 8.56
C VAL A 9 -9.77 -3.43 8.09
N THR A 10 -10.09 -2.67 7.04
CA THR A 10 -11.48 -2.54 6.58
C THR A 10 -11.56 -2.11 5.12
N GLU A 11 -12.71 -2.34 4.52
CA GLU A 11 -13.07 -1.77 3.22
C GLU A 11 -14.23 -0.80 3.40
N HIS A 12 -14.16 0.33 2.70
CA HIS A 12 -15.20 1.34 2.76
C HIS A 12 -15.17 2.21 1.50
N ASN A 13 -16.32 2.36 0.86
CA ASN A 13 -16.46 3.21 -0.33
C ASN A 13 -15.44 2.92 -1.43
N GLY A 14 -15.21 1.65 -1.72
CA GLY A 14 -14.31 1.26 -2.81
C GLY A 14 -12.84 1.30 -2.47
N ALA A 15 -12.49 1.50 -1.21
CA ALA A 15 -11.10 1.55 -0.75
C ALA A 15 -10.86 0.54 0.37
N THR A 16 -9.63 0.03 0.42
CA THR A 16 -9.16 -0.81 1.52
C THR A 16 -8.23 0.02 2.39
N PHE A 17 -8.51 0.07 3.69
CA PHE A 17 -7.71 0.82 4.66
C PHE A 17 -6.90 -0.14 5.52
N GLY A 18 -5.68 0.25 5.81
CA GLY A 18 -4.79 -0.57 6.61
C GLY A 18 -3.71 0.23 7.31
N VAL A 19 -2.80 -0.50 7.92
CA VAL A 19 -1.65 0.04 8.64
C VAL A 19 -0.38 -0.64 8.11
N LEU A 20 0.62 0.16 7.78
CA LEU A 20 1.93 -0.36 7.42
C LEU A 20 2.84 -0.30 8.64
N CYS A 21 3.33 -1.47 9.05
CA CYS A 21 4.30 -1.59 10.13
C CYS A 21 5.69 -1.81 9.55
N ILE A 22 6.67 -1.12 10.10
CA ILE A 22 8.08 -1.31 9.75
C ILE A 22 8.75 -1.95 10.96
N ASP A 23 9.31 -3.14 10.78
CA ASP A 23 9.92 -3.93 11.86
C ASP A 23 9.01 -4.02 13.09
N ASP A 24 7.74 -4.38 12.83
CA ASP A 24 6.67 -4.55 13.84
C ASP A 24 6.18 -3.26 14.52
N ALA A 25 6.66 -2.09 14.09
CA ALA A 25 6.18 -0.82 14.62
C ALA A 25 5.18 -0.20 13.63
N PRO A 26 3.93 0.07 14.05
CA PRO A 26 2.97 0.79 13.20
C PRO A 26 3.55 2.14 12.81
N SER A 27 3.67 2.39 11.53
CA SER A 27 4.39 3.57 11.02
C SER A 27 3.55 4.47 10.16
N PHE A 28 2.68 3.90 9.31
CA PHE A 28 1.88 4.67 8.36
C PHE A 28 0.50 4.04 8.20
N LEU A 29 -0.46 4.87 7.79
CA LEU A 29 -1.75 4.36 7.33
C LEU A 29 -1.69 4.10 5.83
N THR A 30 -2.51 3.18 5.34
CA THR A 30 -2.52 2.80 3.93
C THR A 30 -3.91 2.87 3.35
N LEU A 31 -3.96 3.12 2.04
CA LEU A 31 -5.17 3.03 1.24
C LEU A 31 -4.84 2.31 -0.06
N GLU A 32 -5.67 1.34 -0.40
CA GLU A 32 -5.60 0.59 -1.65
C GLU A 32 -6.99 0.53 -2.26
N ASP A 33 -7.10 0.06 -3.50
CA ASP A 33 -8.39 -0.28 -4.08
C ASP A 33 -9.09 -1.37 -3.24
N ALA A 34 -10.40 -1.48 -3.37
CA ALA A 34 -11.13 -2.60 -2.79
C ALA A 34 -10.66 -3.91 -3.43
N TRP A 35 -10.90 -5.03 -2.74
CA TRP A 35 -10.63 -6.34 -3.32
C TRP A 35 -11.64 -6.65 -4.41
N ARG A 36 -11.17 -6.92 -5.61
CA ARG A 36 -11.97 -7.30 -6.78
C ARG A 36 -11.32 -8.45 -7.51
N ASP A 37 -11.06 -9.53 -6.77
CA ASP A 37 -10.50 -10.77 -7.30
C ASP A 37 -9.19 -10.57 -8.06
N ASN A 38 -8.33 -9.68 -7.54
CA ASN A 38 -7.03 -9.35 -8.14
C ASN A 38 -7.11 -8.81 -9.57
N GLU A 39 -8.26 -8.29 -9.95
CA GLU A 39 -8.44 -7.77 -11.31
C GLU A 39 -7.54 -6.57 -11.56
N THR A 40 -6.84 -6.58 -12.70
CA THR A 40 -5.87 -5.56 -13.07
C THR A 40 -6.50 -4.17 -13.07
N LYS A 41 -5.78 -3.20 -12.48
CA LYS A 41 -6.12 -1.78 -12.40
C LYS A 41 -7.24 -1.41 -11.42
N ILE A 42 -8.04 -2.35 -10.96
CA ILE A 42 -9.19 -2.01 -10.10
C ILE A 42 -9.19 -2.71 -8.75
N SER A 43 -8.33 -3.69 -8.53
CA SER A 43 -8.27 -4.44 -7.27
C SER A 43 -6.96 -4.20 -6.52
N CYS A 44 -7.02 -4.21 -5.19
CA CYS A 44 -5.81 -4.39 -4.41
C CYS A 44 -5.23 -5.79 -4.69
N ILE A 45 -3.96 -6.00 -4.38
CA ILE A 45 -3.28 -7.26 -4.64
C ILE A 45 -3.61 -8.29 -3.56
N PRO A 46 -3.40 -9.60 -3.82
CA PRO A 46 -3.71 -10.64 -2.83
C PRO A 46 -2.88 -10.52 -1.55
N ILE A 47 -3.44 -11.00 -0.44
CA ILE A 47 -2.63 -11.19 0.76
C ILE A 47 -1.51 -12.17 0.46
N GLY A 48 -0.39 -12.06 1.16
CA GLY A 48 0.75 -12.93 0.91
C GLY A 48 2.08 -12.28 1.26
N ARG A 49 3.14 -12.93 0.83
CA ARG A 49 4.51 -12.47 1.05
C ARG A 49 5.10 -12.04 -0.28
N TYR A 50 5.70 -10.85 -0.27
CA TYR A 50 6.28 -10.26 -1.47
C TYR A 50 7.66 -9.69 -1.17
N LYS A 51 8.46 -9.56 -2.21
CA LYS A 51 9.70 -8.78 -2.15
C LYS A 51 9.39 -7.40 -2.73
N VAL A 52 9.89 -6.36 -2.07
CA VAL A 52 9.80 -5.00 -2.60
C VAL A 52 11.20 -4.47 -2.86
N VAL A 53 11.36 -3.73 -3.95
CA VAL A 53 12.65 -3.18 -4.34
C VAL A 53 12.51 -1.72 -4.69
N ARG A 54 13.58 -0.96 -4.42
CA ARG A 54 13.64 0.44 -4.85
C ARG A 54 13.57 0.49 -6.37
N HIS A 55 12.72 1.36 -6.88
CA HIS A 55 12.42 1.45 -8.30
C HIS A 55 12.29 2.90 -8.73
N LYS A 56 12.81 3.21 -9.90
CA LYS A 56 12.68 4.55 -10.47
C LYS A 56 11.53 4.55 -11.45
N SER A 57 10.42 5.15 -11.04
CA SER A 57 9.22 5.23 -11.84
C SER A 57 9.25 6.49 -12.72
N PRO A 58 8.89 6.40 -14.01
CA PRO A 58 8.77 7.60 -14.85
C PRO A 58 7.76 8.61 -14.31
N ARG A 59 6.68 8.13 -13.69
CA ARG A 59 5.61 8.99 -13.20
C ARG A 59 5.83 9.50 -11.77
N TYR A 60 6.34 8.63 -10.88
CA TYR A 60 6.38 8.93 -9.45
C TYR A 60 7.79 9.14 -8.89
N GLY A 61 8.82 9.06 -9.73
CA GLY A 61 10.20 9.14 -9.25
C GLY A 61 10.64 7.89 -8.50
N THR A 62 11.48 8.05 -7.49
CA THR A 62 11.96 6.91 -6.72
C THR A 62 10.88 6.43 -5.76
N VAL A 63 10.50 5.17 -5.90
CA VAL A 63 9.45 4.51 -5.12
C VAL A 63 9.90 3.09 -4.79
N TYR A 64 9.01 2.30 -4.18
CA TYR A 64 9.22 0.86 -4.01
C TYR A 64 8.23 0.11 -4.88
N LYS A 65 8.72 -0.95 -5.52
CA LYS A 65 7.92 -1.81 -6.39
C LYS A 65 7.75 -3.17 -5.75
N VAL A 66 6.52 -3.67 -5.75
CA VAL A 66 6.19 -5.01 -5.26
C VAL A 66 6.38 -5.99 -6.42
N LEU A 67 7.26 -6.99 -6.21
CA LEU A 67 7.62 -7.95 -7.25
C LEU A 67 6.74 -9.19 -7.22
N ASP A 68 6.61 -9.80 -8.41
CA ASP A 68 6.02 -11.13 -8.57
C ASP A 68 4.60 -11.26 -7.99
N VAL A 69 3.82 -10.20 -8.10
CA VAL A 69 2.39 -10.29 -7.77
C VAL A 69 1.70 -11.09 -8.87
N PRO A 70 0.95 -12.16 -8.52
CA PRO A 70 0.29 -12.98 -9.55
C PRO A 70 -0.54 -12.14 -10.51
N GLU A 71 -0.29 -12.28 -11.80
CA GLU A 71 -1.02 -11.62 -12.88
C GLU A 71 -1.03 -10.08 -12.84
N ARG A 72 -0.14 -9.48 -12.05
CA ARG A 72 -0.07 -8.02 -11.90
C ARG A 72 1.34 -7.52 -12.16
N GLU A 73 1.43 -6.29 -12.69
CA GLU A 73 2.68 -5.56 -12.88
C GLU A 73 2.52 -4.13 -12.43
N HIS A 74 3.63 -3.45 -12.20
CA HIS A 74 3.66 -2.04 -11.81
C HIS A 74 2.91 -1.73 -10.52
N ILE A 75 2.99 -2.64 -9.56
CA ILE A 75 2.46 -2.40 -8.22
C ILE A 75 3.51 -1.65 -7.43
N LEU A 76 3.19 -0.41 -7.07
CA LEU A 76 4.12 0.51 -6.42
C LEU A 76 3.57 0.96 -5.06
N ILE A 77 4.47 1.41 -4.21
CA ILE A 77 4.12 2.15 -2.99
C ILE A 77 4.38 3.61 -3.30
N HIS A 78 3.33 4.44 -3.34
CA HIS A 78 3.48 5.85 -3.71
C HIS A 78 2.49 6.74 -2.97
N ALA A 79 2.53 8.05 -3.23
CA ALA A 79 1.61 9.00 -2.61
C ALA A 79 0.31 9.11 -3.39
N GLY A 80 -0.77 9.40 -2.69
CA GLY A 80 -2.10 9.60 -3.24
C GLY A 80 -3.10 9.66 -2.11
N ASN A 81 -4.34 10.06 -2.36
CA ASN A 81 -5.31 10.30 -1.30
C ASN A 81 -6.53 9.40 -1.34
N THR A 82 -7.01 9.00 -2.51
CA THR A 82 -8.21 8.17 -2.65
C THR A 82 -7.96 7.00 -3.58
N HIS A 83 -8.93 6.08 -3.64
CA HIS A 83 -8.84 4.94 -4.57
C HIS A 83 -8.76 5.38 -6.03
N LYS A 84 -9.12 6.62 -6.33
CA LYS A 84 -9.01 7.18 -7.69
C LYS A 84 -7.57 7.53 -8.06
N ASP A 85 -6.68 7.60 -7.08
CA ASP A 85 -5.27 7.92 -7.30
C ASP A 85 -4.40 6.67 -7.46
N THR A 86 -5.01 5.49 -7.56
CA THR A 86 -4.27 4.25 -7.62
C THR A 86 -4.95 3.23 -8.53
N GLN A 87 -4.16 2.33 -9.08
CA GLN A 87 -4.62 1.21 -9.89
C GLN A 87 -4.04 -0.09 -9.33
N GLY A 88 -4.36 -0.35 -8.05
CA GLY A 88 -3.86 -1.51 -7.33
C GLY A 88 -2.61 -1.25 -6.51
N CYS A 89 -2.06 -0.05 -6.55
CA CYS A 89 -0.89 0.32 -5.77
C CYS A 89 -1.26 0.61 -4.32
N ILE A 90 -0.24 0.75 -3.48
CA ILE A 90 -0.39 1.01 -2.05
C ILE A 90 -0.07 2.48 -1.80
N LEU A 91 -1.04 3.22 -1.27
CA LEU A 91 -0.88 4.63 -0.91
C LEU A 91 -0.61 4.74 0.59
N LEU A 92 0.26 5.66 0.96
CA LEU A 92 0.60 5.92 2.38
C LEU A 92 0.00 7.24 2.83
N GLY A 93 -0.32 7.33 4.11
CA GLY A 93 -0.81 8.55 4.73
C GLY A 93 -0.58 8.54 6.22
N MET A 94 -0.94 9.65 6.87
CA MET A 94 -0.79 9.82 8.32
C MET A 94 -2.13 9.88 9.02
N GLN A 95 -3.22 10.08 8.28
CA GLN A 95 -4.55 10.29 8.85
C GLN A 95 -5.61 9.81 7.89
N TYR A 96 -6.66 9.19 8.41
CA TYR A 96 -7.86 8.88 7.61
C TYR A 96 -8.74 10.11 7.53
N GLY A 97 -9.48 10.24 6.45
CA GLY A 97 -10.38 11.37 6.27
C GLY A 97 -11.29 11.19 5.06
N LYS A 98 -11.76 12.32 4.53
CA LYS A 98 -12.62 12.35 3.35
C LYS A 98 -12.20 13.49 2.44
N LEU A 99 -12.32 13.26 1.14
CA LEU A 99 -12.14 14.29 0.11
C LEU A 99 -13.39 14.22 -0.78
N GLY A 100 -14.30 15.18 -0.59
CA GLY A 100 -15.59 15.13 -1.24
C GLY A 100 -16.36 13.89 -0.80
N PRO A 101 -16.90 13.08 -1.73
CA PRO A 101 -17.62 11.85 -1.39
C PRO A 101 -16.70 10.67 -1.08
N ASP A 102 -15.40 10.80 -1.30
CA ASP A 102 -14.48 9.68 -1.21
C ASP A 102 -13.84 9.57 0.17
N SER A 103 -13.75 8.34 0.67
CA SER A 103 -12.90 8.02 1.82
C SER A 103 -11.44 8.18 1.40
N ALA A 104 -10.62 8.75 2.28
CA ALA A 104 -9.29 9.17 1.91
C ALA A 104 -8.25 8.91 3.01
N ILE A 105 -6.98 8.96 2.62
CA ILE A 105 -5.88 9.20 3.55
C ILE A 105 -5.31 10.58 3.30
N LEU A 106 -4.86 11.21 4.36
CA LEU A 106 -4.39 12.59 4.33
C LEU A 106 -2.90 12.64 4.69
N ALA A 107 -2.27 13.76 4.38
CA ALA A 107 -0.84 13.96 4.56
C ALA A 107 -0.01 12.88 3.84
N SER A 108 -0.49 12.44 2.68
CA SER A 108 0.12 11.33 1.95
C SER A 108 1.52 11.65 1.47
N ARG A 109 1.76 12.85 0.96
CA ARG A 109 3.09 13.21 0.49
C ARG A 109 4.09 13.23 1.64
N SER A 110 3.71 13.79 2.78
CA SER A 110 4.57 13.80 3.97
C SER A 110 4.87 12.37 4.43
N ALA A 111 3.85 11.52 4.48
CA ALA A 111 4.01 10.12 4.87
C ALA A 111 4.96 9.39 3.91
N PHE A 112 4.77 9.58 2.61
CA PHE A 112 5.61 8.94 1.60
C PHE A 112 7.07 9.39 1.71
N LEU A 113 7.32 10.69 1.91
CA LEU A 113 8.68 11.19 2.07
C LEU A 113 9.35 10.63 3.33
N GLN A 114 8.61 10.52 4.43
CA GLN A 114 9.12 9.90 5.65
C GLN A 114 9.43 8.42 5.45
N PHE A 115 8.57 7.72 4.73
CA PHE A 115 8.79 6.32 4.39
C PHE A 115 10.08 6.16 3.58
N MET A 116 10.27 6.97 2.55
CA MET A 116 11.47 6.90 1.72
C MET A 116 12.73 7.21 2.51
N GLU A 117 12.65 8.14 3.47
CA GLU A 117 13.77 8.44 4.36
C GLU A 117 14.09 7.26 5.27
N LEU A 118 13.09 6.64 5.86
CA LEU A 118 13.28 5.45 6.69
C LEU A 118 13.87 4.28 5.90
N MET A 119 13.58 4.21 4.62
CA MET A 119 14.05 3.14 3.76
C MET A 119 15.32 3.46 2.98
N GLN A 120 15.95 4.62 3.24
CA GLN A 120 17.07 5.08 2.40
C GLN A 120 18.24 4.09 2.30
N ASP A 121 18.53 3.35 3.36
CA ASP A 121 19.60 2.35 3.39
C ASP A 121 19.09 0.93 3.09
N THR A 122 17.86 0.82 2.61
CA THR A 122 17.20 -0.47 2.41
C THR A 122 16.74 -0.57 0.95
N PRO A 123 17.62 -1.01 0.03
CA PRO A 123 17.25 -1.11 -1.38
C PRO A 123 16.19 -2.18 -1.67
N GLU A 124 16.05 -3.15 -0.77
CA GLU A 124 15.01 -4.15 -0.87
C GLU A 124 14.55 -4.60 0.50
N ALA A 125 13.31 -5.05 0.60
CA ALA A 125 12.71 -5.51 1.85
C ALA A 125 11.68 -6.59 1.56
N GLN A 126 11.23 -7.26 2.61
CA GLN A 126 10.11 -8.18 2.52
C GLN A 126 8.82 -7.45 2.92
N LEU A 127 7.75 -7.67 2.17
CA LEU A 127 6.42 -7.16 2.48
C LEU A 127 5.49 -8.34 2.74
N ILE A 128 4.82 -8.31 3.88
CA ILE A 128 3.79 -9.29 4.23
C ILE A 128 2.48 -8.55 4.29
N ILE A 129 1.46 -9.04 3.56
CA ILE A 129 0.12 -8.46 3.59
C ILE A 129 -0.82 -9.46 4.24
N ILE A 130 -1.51 -9.02 5.28
CA ILE A 130 -2.49 -9.84 6.00
C ILE A 130 -3.77 -9.04 6.24
N ASP A 131 -4.86 -9.76 6.52
CA ASP A 131 -6.09 -9.16 7.01
C ASP A 131 -6.09 -9.17 8.53
N ALA A 132 -6.50 -8.06 9.15
CA ALA A 132 -6.49 -7.91 10.61
C ALA A 132 -7.35 -8.97 11.31
N TYR A 133 -8.41 -9.39 10.66
CA TYR A 133 -9.37 -10.34 11.23
C TYR A 133 -9.09 -11.78 10.81
N GLY A 134 -7.85 -12.07 10.45
CA GLY A 134 -7.44 -13.41 10.07
C GLY A 134 -8.30 -13.97 8.97
N GLY A 135 -8.41 -14.93 8.39
CA GLY A 135 -9.19 -15.43 7.27
C GLY A 135 -10.64 -14.95 7.14
N GLY A 136 -10.99 -13.83 7.77
CA GLY A 136 -12.35 -13.30 7.68
C GLY A 136 -12.74 -12.80 6.29
N ARG A 137 -11.76 -12.44 5.48
CA ARG A 137 -11.97 -12.04 4.09
C ARG A 137 -11.43 -13.11 3.16
N VAL A 138 -12.26 -13.51 2.21
CA VAL A 138 -11.85 -14.45 1.18
C VAL A 138 -11.35 -13.65 -0.03
N HIS A 139 -10.14 -13.90 -0.41
CA HIS A 139 -9.53 -13.29 -1.58
C HIS A 139 -9.39 -14.30 -2.71
#